data_ba3f48bedf3eba188649f587d1ac3f30
#
_entry.id   ba3f48bedf3eba188649f587d1ac3f30
#
_cell.length_a   1.000
_cell.length_b   1.000
_cell.length_c   1.000
_cell.angle_alpha   90.00
_cell.angle_beta   90.00
_cell.angle_gamma   90.00
#
_symmetry.space_group_name_H-M   'P 1'
#
loop_
_entity.id
_entity.type
_entity.pdbx_description
1 polymer ?
#
loop_
_entity_poly.entity_id
_entity_poly.type
_entity_poly.pdbx_seq_one_letter_code
_entity_poly.pdbx_strand_id
1 'polypeptide(L)'
;MSDPESPAFRDDVVALFPGQGSLSGGAGVEWQSPRFWEVLARVSEAARLDVAALLLTASDEEVVRTDRAQIATFALSIVGYYDLIERGIRPRYLLGHSLGEFSALVAAGLLSIEDGARLIGVRGAAMARAAAATEGSMVALMGGDEGAREALEGLDGVWVANINGTGQIVVSGTRAGLDDLLARHKELGWRRATPLPVGGAFHSPLMAPAQEELDKALTSVQWDSTDSILISNVDAAVHVSSDEWRELLSRQLTSPVEFFEATLALPESVTTTIEMPPSGVLTGLTKRIRPFERQFAPATLADLEGIEL
;
A
#
# COMPACT_ATOMS: atom_id res chain seq x y z
N MET A 1 -3.49 0.28 -36.10
CA MET A 1 -2.13 0.67 -35.63
C MET A 1 -1.76 -0.37 -34.61
N SER A 2 -0.70 -1.15 -34.85
CA SER A 2 -0.20 -2.11 -33.87
C SER A 2 0.24 -1.34 -32.61
N ASP A 3 -0.31 -1.72 -31.47
CA ASP A 3 0.16 -1.25 -30.16
C ASP A 3 1.69 -1.48 -30.10
N PRO A 4 2.48 -0.50 -29.68
CA PRO A 4 3.91 -0.75 -29.48
C PRO A 4 4.02 -1.91 -28.49
N GLU A 5 4.74 -2.97 -28.86
CA GLU A 5 4.94 -4.15 -28.01
C GLU A 5 5.39 -3.67 -26.62
N SER A 6 4.64 -4.07 -25.61
CA SER A 6 5.02 -3.79 -24.23
C SER A 6 6.46 -4.25 -23.98
N PRO A 7 7.30 -3.49 -23.25
CA PRO A 7 8.69 -3.88 -23.02
C PRO A 7 8.77 -5.27 -22.36
N ALA A 8 9.87 -5.97 -22.64
CA ALA A 8 10.13 -7.27 -22.01
C ALA A 8 10.21 -7.13 -20.49
N PHE A 9 9.77 -8.17 -19.78
CA PHE A 9 9.88 -8.20 -18.33
C PHE A 9 11.33 -8.17 -17.85
N ARG A 10 11.56 -7.46 -16.76
CA ARG A 10 12.80 -7.47 -15.98
C ARG A 10 12.60 -8.39 -14.79
N ASP A 11 13.14 -9.61 -14.88
CA ASP A 11 13.03 -10.65 -13.85
C ASP A 11 13.88 -10.35 -12.60
N ASP A 12 14.77 -9.37 -12.68
CA ASP A 12 15.63 -8.87 -11.60
C ASP A 12 15.05 -7.68 -10.85
N VAL A 13 13.86 -7.19 -11.24
CA VAL A 13 13.26 -5.96 -10.71
C VAL A 13 11.91 -6.22 -10.05
N VAL A 14 11.71 -5.64 -8.87
CA VAL A 14 10.40 -5.52 -8.22
C VAL A 14 9.97 -4.05 -8.15
N ALA A 15 8.73 -3.76 -8.55
CA ALA A 15 8.09 -2.49 -8.26
C ALA A 15 7.37 -2.56 -6.90
N LEU A 16 7.61 -1.57 -6.05
CA LEU A 16 6.99 -1.43 -4.73
C LEU A 16 5.93 -0.34 -4.76
N PHE A 17 4.74 -0.65 -4.28
CA PHE A 17 3.61 0.29 -4.26
C PHE A 17 3.28 0.69 -2.80
N PRO A 18 3.46 1.97 -2.44
CA PRO A 18 3.27 2.43 -1.07
C PRO A 18 1.80 2.41 -0.64
N GLY A 19 1.60 2.33 0.68
CA GLY A 19 0.33 2.58 1.32
C GLY A 19 0.09 4.07 1.59
N GLN A 20 -1.00 4.38 2.29
CA GLN A 20 -1.25 5.73 2.77
C GLN A 20 -0.22 6.14 3.84
N GLY A 21 0.04 7.45 3.98
CA GLY A 21 0.90 8.01 5.04
C GLY A 21 2.19 8.65 4.53
N SER A 22 2.48 8.58 3.23
CA SER A 22 3.64 9.24 2.61
C SER A 22 3.25 10.49 1.82
N LEU A 23 1.96 10.80 1.72
CA LEU A 23 1.45 11.88 0.89
C LEU A 23 1.47 13.22 1.64
N SER A 24 1.87 14.29 0.95
CA SER A 24 1.79 15.68 1.41
C SER A 24 1.08 16.54 0.37
N GLY A 25 0.67 17.74 0.74
CA GLY A 25 0.11 18.71 -0.21
C GLY A 25 1.07 18.99 -1.35
N GLY A 26 0.54 19.05 -2.58
CA GLY A 26 1.35 19.29 -3.78
C GLY A 26 2.19 18.11 -4.26
N ALA A 27 1.98 16.89 -3.74
CA ALA A 27 2.78 15.70 -4.10
C ALA A 27 2.80 15.37 -5.60
N GLY A 28 1.80 15.81 -6.36
CA GLY A 28 1.73 15.62 -7.81
C GLY A 28 2.48 16.67 -8.65
N VAL A 29 2.97 17.75 -8.04
CA VAL A 29 3.54 18.90 -8.79
C VAL A 29 4.73 18.48 -9.64
N GLU A 30 5.61 17.66 -9.12
CA GLU A 30 6.84 17.20 -9.82
C GLU A 30 6.60 15.96 -10.70
N TRP A 31 5.34 15.52 -10.87
CA TRP A 31 4.96 14.34 -11.65
C TRP A 31 4.15 14.62 -12.91
N GLN A 32 4.00 15.90 -13.29
CA GLN A 32 3.15 16.33 -14.40
C GLN A 32 3.73 15.92 -15.76
N SER A 33 3.38 14.71 -16.21
CA SER A 33 3.62 14.16 -17.55
C SER A 33 2.31 14.11 -18.35
N PRO A 34 2.31 13.84 -19.66
CA PRO A 34 1.08 13.51 -20.39
C PRO A 34 0.32 12.34 -19.74
N ARG A 35 1.04 11.34 -19.22
CA ARG A 35 0.48 10.19 -18.51
C ARG A 35 -0.19 10.59 -17.20
N PHE A 36 0.38 11.55 -16.48
CA PHE A 36 -0.22 12.10 -15.27
C PHE A 36 -1.67 12.57 -15.53
N TRP A 37 -1.87 13.40 -16.54
CA TRP A 37 -3.19 13.94 -16.84
C TRP A 37 -4.17 12.87 -17.32
N GLU A 38 -3.72 11.91 -18.14
CA GLU A 38 -4.54 10.80 -18.60
C GLU A 38 -5.02 9.94 -17.43
N VAL A 39 -4.11 9.50 -16.55
CA VAL A 39 -4.45 8.67 -15.39
C VAL A 39 -5.38 9.42 -14.44
N LEU A 40 -5.07 10.68 -14.12
CA LEU A 40 -5.89 11.45 -13.21
C LEU A 40 -7.31 11.68 -13.73
N ALA A 41 -7.49 11.90 -15.04
CA ALA A 41 -8.82 12.04 -15.63
C ALA A 41 -9.65 10.75 -15.43
N ARG A 42 -9.07 9.58 -15.72
CA ARG A 42 -9.72 8.27 -15.56
C ARG A 42 -10.05 7.96 -14.09
N VAL A 43 -9.08 8.20 -13.19
CA VAL A 43 -9.28 7.98 -11.74
C VAL A 43 -10.33 8.93 -11.18
N SER A 44 -10.29 10.22 -11.57
CA SER A 44 -11.26 11.23 -11.12
C SER A 44 -12.69 10.89 -11.52
N GLU A 45 -12.89 10.46 -12.78
CA GLU A 45 -14.19 10.04 -13.29
C GLU A 45 -14.71 8.81 -12.54
N ALA A 46 -13.88 7.77 -12.41
CA ALA A 46 -14.26 6.52 -11.77
C ALA A 46 -14.54 6.67 -10.26
N ALA A 47 -13.73 7.46 -9.55
CA ALA A 47 -13.88 7.74 -8.12
C ALA A 47 -14.88 8.87 -7.81
N ARG A 48 -15.35 9.62 -8.84
CA ARG A 48 -16.20 10.82 -8.70
C ARG A 48 -15.59 11.87 -7.78
N LEU A 49 -14.29 12.12 -7.93
CA LEU A 49 -13.52 13.02 -7.09
C LEU A 49 -12.47 13.74 -7.93
N ASP A 50 -12.26 15.03 -7.69
CA ASP A 50 -11.18 15.77 -8.35
C ASP A 50 -9.81 15.38 -7.74
N VAL A 51 -9.20 14.35 -8.33
CA VAL A 51 -7.90 13.82 -7.88
C VAL A 51 -6.76 14.76 -8.28
N ALA A 52 -6.92 15.54 -9.36
CA ALA A 52 -5.93 16.53 -9.73
C ALA A 52 -5.85 17.65 -8.69
N ALA A 53 -6.99 18.15 -8.20
CA ALA A 53 -6.99 19.12 -7.11
C ALA A 53 -6.35 18.56 -5.83
N LEU A 54 -6.61 17.27 -5.49
CA LEU A 54 -5.99 16.62 -4.33
C LEU A 54 -4.45 16.57 -4.42
N LEU A 55 -3.92 16.28 -5.60
CA LEU A 55 -2.48 16.10 -5.80
C LEU A 55 -1.73 17.41 -6.01
N LEU A 56 -2.41 18.47 -6.52
CA LEU A 56 -1.74 19.70 -6.92
C LEU A 56 -1.98 20.88 -5.96
N THR A 57 -3.15 20.94 -5.31
CA THR A 57 -3.58 22.16 -4.61
C THR A 57 -4.16 21.93 -3.21
N ALA A 58 -4.49 20.67 -2.85
CA ALA A 58 -5.02 20.37 -1.52
C ALA A 58 -3.99 20.66 -0.42
N SER A 59 -4.47 21.04 0.76
CA SER A 59 -3.64 21.22 1.94
C SER A 59 -3.16 19.88 2.51
N ASP A 60 -2.10 19.89 3.31
CA ASP A 60 -1.64 18.72 4.05
C ASP A 60 -2.76 18.08 4.89
N GLU A 61 -3.58 18.90 5.55
CA GLU A 61 -4.70 18.44 6.37
C GLU A 61 -5.76 17.69 5.54
N GLU A 62 -6.04 18.17 4.33
CA GLU A 62 -7.02 17.54 3.44
C GLU A 62 -6.48 16.23 2.86
N VAL A 63 -5.25 16.24 2.36
CA VAL A 63 -4.68 15.11 1.62
C VAL A 63 -4.36 13.91 2.51
N VAL A 64 -4.15 14.09 3.83
CA VAL A 64 -3.89 12.99 4.77
C VAL A 64 -5.16 12.30 5.28
N ARG A 65 -6.34 12.83 4.98
CA ARG A 65 -7.60 12.15 5.35
C ARG A 65 -7.69 10.81 4.62
N THR A 66 -8.09 9.75 5.32
CA THR A 66 -8.08 8.37 4.81
C THR A 66 -8.79 8.23 3.46
N ASP A 67 -9.97 8.85 3.29
CA ASP A 67 -10.75 8.82 2.06
C ASP A 67 -10.08 9.56 0.89
N ARG A 68 -9.19 10.52 1.17
CA ARG A 68 -8.43 11.30 0.20
C ARG A 68 -7.05 10.71 -0.06
N ALA A 69 -6.33 10.37 1.00
CA ALA A 69 -4.99 9.81 0.92
C ALA A 69 -4.93 8.56 0.05
N GLN A 70 -5.93 7.66 0.19
CA GLN A 70 -5.92 6.41 -0.56
C GLN A 70 -6.04 6.63 -2.06
N ILE A 71 -7.00 7.42 -2.51
CA ILE A 71 -7.21 7.65 -3.94
C ILE A 71 -6.08 8.47 -4.57
N ALA A 72 -5.55 9.45 -3.84
CA ALA A 72 -4.43 10.28 -4.32
C ALA A 72 -3.13 9.46 -4.42
N THR A 73 -2.81 8.64 -3.41
CA THR A 73 -1.65 7.73 -3.44
C THR A 73 -1.79 6.71 -4.58
N PHE A 74 -2.96 6.08 -4.72
CA PHE A 74 -3.25 5.16 -5.82
C PHE A 74 -2.98 5.81 -7.18
N ALA A 75 -3.58 6.98 -7.44
CA ALA A 75 -3.43 7.67 -8.72
C ALA A 75 -1.97 8.00 -9.03
N LEU A 76 -1.23 8.54 -8.05
CA LEU A 76 0.16 8.92 -8.22
C LEU A 76 1.06 7.69 -8.45
N SER A 77 0.83 6.59 -7.73
CA SER A 77 1.55 5.33 -7.93
C SER A 77 1.33 4.74 -9.33
N ILE A 78 0.10 4.83 -9.86
CA ILE A 78 -0.21 4.38 -11.22
C ILE A 78 0.47 5.27 -12.27
N VAL A 79 0.50 6.59 -12.06
CA VAL A 79 1.27 7.52 -12.92
C VAL A 79 2.72 7.09 -12.98
N GLY A 80 3.39 6.96 -11.83
CA GLY A 80 4.80 6.57 -11.77
C GLY A 80 5.09 5.22 -12.42
N TYR A 81 4.19 4.23 -12.25
CA TYR A 81 4.35 2.94 -12.88
C TYR A 81 4.25 2.99 -14.41
N TYR A 82 3.27 3.72 -14.96
CA TYR A 82 3.14 3.84 -16.41
C TYR A 82 4.27 4.68 -17.04
N ASP A 83 4.72 5.74 -16.36
CA ASP A 83 5.91 6.49 -16.80
C ASP A 83 7.16 5.58 -16.81
N LEU A 84 7.29 4.66 -15.84
CA LEU A 84 8.38 3.66 -15.81
C LEU A 84 8.28 2.68 -16.99
N ILE A 85 7.08 2.20 -17.32
CA ILE A 85 6.85 1.31 -18.47
C ILE A 85 7.17 2.01 -19.79
N GLU A 86 6.78 3.27 -19.97
CA GLU A 86 7.11 4.06 -21.18
C GLU A 86 8.61 4.21 -21.40
N ARG A 87 9.41 4.14 -20.34
CA ARG A 87 10.88 4.13 -20.40
C ARG A 87 11.48 2.76 -20.69
N GLY A 88 10.65 1.75 -20.94
CA GLY A 88 11.11 0.40 -21.26
C GLY A 88 11.46 -0.45 -20.05
N ILE A 89 11.16 0.00 -18.84
CA ILE A 89 11.41 -0.77 -17.61
C ILE A 89 10.08 -1.41 -17.16
N ARG A 90 9.96 -2.73 -17.34
CA ARG A 90 8.78 -3.51 -16.93
C ARG A 90 9.16 -4.50 -15.83
N PRO A 91 8.94 -4.17 -14.55
CA PRO A 91 9.18 -5.09 -13.45
C PRO A 91 8.35 -6.37 -13.57
N ARG A 92 8.97 -7.53 -13.33
CA ARG A 92 8.26 -8.81 -13.30
C ARG A 92 7.47 -8.97 -12.01
N TYR A 93 8.04 -8.51 -10.90
CA TYR A 93 7.49 -8.64 -9.57
C TYR A 93 6.85 -7.32 -9.14
N LEU A 94 5.66 -7.41 -8.54
CA LEU A 94 4.92 -6.27 -8.02
C LEU A 94 4.52 -6.58 -6.58
N LEU A 95 4.86 -5.68 -5.66
CA LEU A 95 4.58 -5.82 -4.24
C LEU A 95 4.00 -4.52 -3.69
N GLY A 96 2.79 -4.58 -3.18
CA GLY A 96 2.13 -3.46 -2.53
C GLY A 96 2.14 -3.55 -1.01
N HIS A 97 1.95 -2.44 -0.34
CA HIS A 97 1.71 -2.38 1.10
C HIS A 97 0.30 -1.84 1.35
N SER A 98 -0.60 -2.65 1.90
CA SER A 98 -2.00 -2.28 2.18
C SER A 98 -2.71 -1.73 0.93
N LEU A 99 -2.99 -0.43 0.87
CA LEU A 99 -3.50 0.26 -0.33
C LEU A 99 -2.68 -0.08 -1.60
N GLY A 100 -1.37 -0.13 -1.47
CA GLY A 100 -0.46 -0.40 -2.59
C GLY A 100 -0.69 -1.74 -3.29
N GLU A 101 -1.31 -2.71 -2.62
CA GLU A 101 -1.68 -3.98 -3.25
C GLU A 101 -2.71 -3.78 -4.36
N PHE A 102 -3.68 -2.88 -4.19
CA PHE A 102 -4.62 -2.50 -5.26
C PHE A 102 -3.90 -1.81 -6.42
N SER A 103 -2.93 -0.94 -6.12
CA SER A 103 -2.10 -0.31 -7.15
C SER A 103 -1.28 -1.36 -7.92
N ALA A 104 -0.72 -2.36 -7.23
CA ALA A 104 0.01 -3.46 -7.85
C ALA A 104 -0.88 -4.32 -8.77
N LEU A 105 -2.13 -4.59 -8.37
CA LEU A 105 -3.10 -5.32 -9.19
C LEU A 105 -3.47 -4.58 -10.48
N VAL A 106 -3.64 -3.25 -10.41
CA VAL A 106 -3.86 -2.42 -11.61
C VAL A 106 -2.60 -2.35 -12.47
N ALA A 107 -1.43 -2.16 -11.86
CA ALA A 107 -0.14 -2.15 -12.56
C ALA A 107 0.14 -3.50 -13.28
N ALA A 108 -0.29 -4.60 -12.69
CA ALA A 108 -0.22 -5.93 -13.30
C ALA A 108 -1.20 -6.11 -14.47
N GLY A 109 -2.24 -5.27 -14.58
CA GLY A 109 -3.32 -5.42 -15.53
C GLY A 109 -4.41 -6.40 -15.11
N LEU A 110 -4.40 -6.91 -13.88
CA LEU A 110 -5.47 -7.73 -13.32
C LEU A 110 -6.78 -6.96 -13.11
N LEU A 111 -6.66 -5.67 -12.84
CA LEU A 111 -7.76 -4.72 -12.73
C LEU A 111 -7.54 -3.54 -13.68
N SER A 112 -8.61 -3.01 -14.25
CA SER A 112 -8.56 -1.74 -14.97
C SER A 112 -8.27 -0.58 -14.00
N ILE A 113 -7.77 0.55 -14.52
CA ILE A 113 -7.60 1.77 -13.70
C ILE A 113 -8.93 2.18 -13.08
N GLU A 114 -10.02 2.09 -13.84
CA GLU A 114 -11.37 2.47 -13.42
C GLU A 114 -11.89 1.57 -12.30
N ASP A 115 -11.69 0.25 -12.42
CA ASP A 115 -12.08 -0.70 -11.37
C ASP A 115 -11.25 -0.50 -10.11
N GLY A 116 -9.93 -0.37 -10.24
CA GLY A 116 -9.05 -0.03 -9.13
C GLY A 116 -9.47 1.27 -8.43
N ALA A 117 -9.73 2.33 -9.19
CA ALA A 117 -10.17 3.61 -8.65
C ALA A 117 -11.53 3.52 -7.91
N ARG A 118 -12.50 2.76 -8.46
CA ARG A 118 -13.78 2.51 -7.78
C ARG A 118 -13.59 1.76 -6.46
N LEU A 119 -12.80 0.69 -6.48
CA LEU A 119 -12.49 -0.09 -5.26
C LEU A 119 -11.82 0.75 -4.19
N ILE A 120 -10.82 1.55 -4.57
CA ILE A 120 -10.11 2.44 -3.64
C ILE A 120 -11.01 3.55 -3.12
N GLY A 121 -11.88 4.11 -3.94
CA GLY A 121 -12.89 5.08 -3.51
C GLY A 121 -13.83 4.49 -2.44
N VAL A 122 -14.34 3.28 -2.67
CA VAL A 122 -15.18 2.55 -1.70
C VAL A 122 -14.38 2.23 -0.44
N ARG A 123 -13.18 1.65 -0.58
CA ARG A 123 -12.29 1.27 0.52
C ARG A 123 -11.99 2.46 1.44
N GLY A 124 -11.51 3.56 0.88
CA GLY A 124 -11.15 4.76 1.64
C GLY A 124 -12.34 5.35 2.40
N ALA A 125 -13.49 5.46 1.73
CA ALA A 125 -14.71 5.98 2.34
C ALA A 125 -15.26 5.04 3.44
N ALA A 126 -15.26 3.73 3.21
CA ALA A 126 -15.72 2.75 4.19
C ALA A 126 -14.81 2.69 5.42
N MET A 127 -13.48 2.69 5.22
CA MET A 127 -12.51 2.75 6.32
C MET A 127 -12.65 4.05 7.13
N ALA A 128 -12.89 5.19 6.49
CA ALA A 128 -13.12 6.46 7.19
C ALA A 128 -14.41 6.41 8.05
N ARG A 129 -15.49 5.79 7.53
CA ARG A 129 -16.73 5.59 8.31
C ARG A 129 -16.54 4.63 9.48
N ALA A 130 -15.87 3.50 9.27
CA ALA A 130 -15.58 2.54 10.34
C ALA A 130 -14.72 3.19 11.45
N ALA A 131 -13.72 3.97 11.07
CA ALA A 131 -12.88 4.72 11.99
C ALA A 131 -13.66 5.77 12.80
N ALA A 132 -14.63 6.45 12.18
CA ALA A 132 -15.47 7.42 12.86
C ALA A 132 -16.49 6.77 13.81
N ALA A 133 -16.88 5.51 13.56
CA ALA A 133 -17.84 4.78 14.38
C ALA A 133 -17.23 4.14 15.64
N THR A 134 -15.91 3.89 15.64
CA THR A 134 -15.21 3.23 16.74
C THR A 134 -13.90 3.96 17.05
N GLU A 135 -13.77 4.45 18.29
CA GLU A 135 -12.51 5.09 18.71
C GLU A 135 -11.38 4.07 18.72
N GLY A 136 -10.44 4.27 17.81
CA GLY A 136 -9.27 3.42 17.66
C GLY A 136 -8.14 4.17 16.94
N SER A 137 -6.94 3.62 17.02
CA SER A 137 -5.75 4.20 16.39
C SER A 137 -4.70 3.11 16.13
N MET A 138 -3.48 3.53 15.78
CA MET A 138 -2.34 2.64 15.55
C MET A 138 -1.10 3.12 16.30
N VAL A 139 -0.26 2.17 16.69
CA VAL A 139 1.03 2.41 17.36
C VAL A 139 2.12 1.63 16.64
N ALA A 140 3.21 2.30 16.28
CA ALA A 140 4.41 1.65 15.78
C ALA A 140 5.29 1.19 16.94
N LEU A 141 5.65 -0.11 16.93
CA LEU A 141 6.48 -0.78 17.92
C LEU A 141 7.84 -1.11 17.32
N MET A 142 8.91 -0.83 18.05
CA MET A 142 10.28 -0.99 17.57
C MET A 142 11.15 -1.69 18.60
N GLY A 143 12.00 -2.61 18.11
CA GLY A 143 13.06 -3.22 18.90
C GLY A 143 12.60 -4.36 19.83
N GLY A 144 11.47 -4.98 19.55
CA GLY A 144 11.02 -6.22 20.18
C GLY A 144 11.60 -7.44 19.46
N ASP A 145 11.53 -8.59 20.12
CA ASP A 145 11.82 -9.91 19.60
C ASP A 145 10.54 -10.75 19.45
N GLU A 146 10.68 -12.04 19.18
CA GLU A 146 9.54 -12.98 19.05
C GLU A 146 8.68 -13.02 20.33
N GLY A 147 9.30 -13.09 21.51
CA GLY A 147 8.56 -13.07 22.77
C GLY A 147 7.79 -11.79 23.00
N ALA A 148 8.32 -10.65 22.57
CA ALA A 148 7.61 -9.38 22.59
C ALA A 148 6.41 -9.35 21.63
N ARG A 149 6.52 -10.03 20.48
CA ARG A 149 5.40 -10.22 19.54
C ARG A 149 4.30 -11.10 20.15
N GLU A 150 4.66 -12.25 20.69
CA GLU A 150 3.72 -13.16 21.36
C GLU A 150 2.95 -12.47 22.49
N ALA A 151 3.63 -11.58 23.25
CA ALA A 151 3.02 -10.83 24.34
C ALA A 151 1.88 -9.89 23.87
N LEU A 152 1.80 -9.53 22.59
CA LEU A 152 0.70 -8.72 22.04
C LEU A 152 -0.61 -9.51 21.96
N GLU A 153 -0.55 -10.83 21.75
CA GLU A 153 -1.73 -11.69 21.60
C GLU A 153 -2.59 -11.75 22.88
N GLY A 154 -1.96 -11.47 24.03
CA GLY A 154 -2.65 -11.43 25.33
C GLY A 154 -3.29 -10.08 25.69
N LEU A 155 -3.17 -9.07 24.83
CA LEU A 155 -3.70 -7.73 25.11
C LEU A 155 -5.13 -7.58 24.57
N ASP A 156 -6.03 -7.18 25.46
CA ASP A 156 -7.41 -6.90 25.07
C ASP A 156 -7.50 -5.63 24.22
N GLY A 157 -8.21 -5.70 23.13
CA GLY A 157 -8.42 -4.59 22.21
C GLY A 157 -7.20 -4.10 21.44
N VAL A 158 -6.16 -4.95 21.30
CA VAL A 158 -4.96 -4.69 20.50
C VAL A 158 -4.76 -5.81 19.48
N TRP A 159 -4.44 -5.46 18.24
CA TRP A 159 -4.21 -6.39 17.13
C TRP A 159 -2.97 -6.01 16.34
N VAL A 160 -2.20 -6.98 15.91
CA VAL A 160 -1.11 -6.75 14.95
C VAL A 160 -1.72 -6.33 13.61
N ALA A 161 -1.28 -5.19 13.09
CA ALA A 161 -1.78 -4.59 11.85
C ALA A 161 -0.78 -4.67 10.69
N ASN A 162 0.52 -4.45 10.96
CA ASN A 162 1.56 -4.59 9.94
C ASN A 162 2.81 -5.24 10.53
N ILE A 163 3.37 -6.20 9.82
CA ILE A 163 4.67 -6.80 10.12
C ILE A 163 5.65 -6.29 9.08
N ASN A 164 6.42 -5.26 9.46
CA ASN A 164 7.29 -4.50 8.56
C ASN A 164 8.77 -4.90 8.67
N GLY A 165 9.10 -5.81 9.58
CA GLY A 165 10.46 -6.28 9.77
C GLY A 165 10.65 -6.96 11.13
N THR A 166 11.80 -7.62 11.32
CA THR A 166 12.19 -8.17 12.62
C THR A 166 12.21 -7.05 13.66
N GLY A 167 11.32 -7.13 14.66
CA GLY A 167 11.21 -6.11 15.69
C GLY A 167 10.67 -4.75 15.20
N GLN A 168 9.96 -4.72 14.07
CA GLN A 168 9.24 -3.55 13.58
C GLN A 168 7.80 -3.92 13.20
N ILE A 169 6.87 -3.68 14.10
CA ILE A 169 5.46 -4.04 13.98
C ILE A 169 4.62 -2.77 14.16
N VAL A 170 3.49 -2.70 13.49
CA VAL A 170 2.44 -1.73 13.82
C VAL A 170 1.27 -2.50 14.38
N VAL A 171 0.73 -2.03 15.49
CA VAL A 171 -0.51 -2.54 16.07
C VAL A 171 -1.64 -1.55 15.90
N SER A 172 -2.84 -2.07 15.70
CA SER A 172 -4.10 -1.34 15.78
C SER A 172 -4.80 -1.68 17.08
N GLY A 173 -5.61 -0.77 17.60
CA GLY A 173 -6.37 -1.09 18.79
C GLY A 173 -7.42 -0.06 19.15
N THR A 174 -8.25 -0.46 20.11
CA THR A 174 -9.12 0.47 20.85
C THR A 174 -8.28 1.46 21.62
N ARG A 175 -8.85 2.60 21.95
CA ARG A 175 -8.14 3.59 22.76
C ARG A 175 -7.62 3.01 24.08
N ALA A 176 -8.47 2.27 24.79
CA ALA A 176 -8.10 1.65 26.08
C ALA A 176 -6.96 0.61 25.92
N GLY A 177 -7.03 -0.26 24.90
CA GLY A 177 -5.98 -1.24 24.63
C GLY A 177 -4.64 -0.60 24.28
N LEU A 178 -4.66 0.48 23.47
CA LEU A 178 -3.44 1.19 23.10
C LEU A 178 -2.86 2.01 24.26
N ASP A 179 -3.69 2.57 25.13
CA ASP A 179 -3.23 3.29 26.33
C ASP A 179 -2.52 2.31 27.30
N ASP A 180 -3.06 1.09 27.52
CA ASP A 180 -2.40 0.02 28.28
C ASP A 180 -1.08 -0.42 27.63
N LEU A 181 -1.08 -0.67 26.32
CA LEU A 181 0.13 -1.01 25.57
C LEU A 181 1.22 0.07 25.73
N LEU A 182 0.87 1.33 25.54
CA LEU A 182 1.81 2.46 25.65
C LEU A 182 2.41 2.58 27.06
N ALA A 183 1.61 2.32 28.11
CA ALA A 183 2.10 2.32 29.47
C ALA A 183 3.09 1.16 29.74
N ARG A 184 2.87 0.00 29.15
CA ARG A 184 3.58 -1.25 29.45
C ARG A 184 4.53 -1.73 28.36
N HIS A 185 4.71 -1.00 27.25
CA HIS A 185 5.47 -1.48 26.09
C HIS A 185 6.88 -2.00 26.42
N LYS A 186 7.58 -1.41 27.40
CA LYS A 186 8.91 -1.89 27.84
C LYS A 186 8.85 -3.21 28.57
N GLU A 187 7.81 -3.42 29.38
CA GLU A 187 7.58 -4.70 30.10
C GLU A 187 7.22 -5.81 29.12
N LEU A 188 6.54 -5.45 28.01
CA LEU A 188 6.20 -6.33 26.91
C LEU A 188 7.39 -6.57 25.95
N GLY A 189 8.59 -6.10 26.26
CA GLY A 189 9.79 -6.33 25.46
C GLY A 189 10.04 -5.32 24.32
N TRP A 190 9.22 -4.28 24.17
CA TRP A 190 9.38 -3.27 23.12
C TRP A 190 10.23 -2.09 23.60
N ARG A 191 11.28 -1.74 22.82
CA ARG A 191 12.15 -0.60 23.19
C ARG A 191 11.46 0.74 22.98
N ARG A 192 10.60 0.84 21.95
CA ARG A 192 9.89 2.07 21.58
C ARG A 192 8.48 1.76 21.11
N ALA A 193 7.53 2.57 21.55
CA ALA A 193 6.16 2.61 21.06
C ALA A 193 5.83 4.05 20.66
N THR A 194 5.36 4.26 19.43
CA THR A 194 5.08 5.60 18.89
C THR A 194 3.67 5.61 18.30
N PRO A 195 2.75 6.41 18.87
CA PRO A 195 1.44 6.63 18.26
C PRO A 195 1.58 7.16 16.81
N LEU A 196 0.77 6.64 15.91
CA LEU A 196 0.72 7.12 14.53
C LEU A 196 -0.41 8.14 14.36
N PRO A 197 -0.22 9.17 13.52
CA PRO A 197 -1.23 10.19 13.25
C PRO A 197 -2.28 9.67 12.25
N VAL A 198 -2.97 8.59 12.61
CA VAL A 198 -4.02 7.97 11.79
C VAL A 198 -5.33 7.95 12.52
N GLY A 199 -6.43 8.11 11.79
CA GLY A 199 -7.77 8.27 12.35
C GLY A 199 -8.51 6.97 12.69
N GLY A 200 -7.86 5.79 12.60
CA GLY A 200 -8.57 4.54 12.83
C GLY A 200 -7.66 3.34 13.10
N ALA A 201 -8.25 2.27 13.64
CA ALA A 201 -7.59 0.99 13.90
C ALA A 201 -7.62 0.10 12.65
N PHE A 202 -6.84 0.48 11.63
CA PHE A 202 -6.79 -0.25 10.36
C PHE A 202 -6.15 -1.63 10.52
N HIS A 203 -6.50 -2.56 9.63
CA HIS A 203 -6.01 -3.95 9.66
C HIS A 203 -6.34 -4.67 10.98
N SER A 204 -7.55 -4.48 11.47
CA SER A 204 -8.06 -5.09 12.69
C SER A 204 -9.53 -5.49 12.55
N PRO A 205 -10.10 -6.28 13.46
CA PRO A 205 -11.53 -6.62 13.44
C PRO A 205 -12.46 -5.40 13.46
N LEU A 206 -11.99 -4.22 13.90
CA LEU A 206 -12.76 -2.98 13.88
C LEU A 206 -13.04 -2.47 12.46
N MET A 207 -12.37 -3.00 11.44
CA MET A 207 -12.60 -2.70 10.03
C MET A 207 -13.63 -3.64 9.36
N ALA A 208 -14.25 -4.57 10.09
CA ALA A 208 -15.26 -5.49 9.53
C ALA A 208 -16.40 -4.77 8.77
N PRO A 209 -16.94 -3.63 9.24
CA PRO A 209 -17.95 -2.90 8.45
C PRO A 209 -17.41 -2.37 7.11
N ALA A 210 -16.13 -1.99 7.07
CA ALA A 210 -15.49 -1.54 5.83
C ALA A 210 -15.23 -2.72 4.87
N GLN A 211 -14.88 -3.89 5.40
CA GLN A 211 -14.74 -5.13 4.64
C GLN A 211 -16.05 -5.49 3.94
N GLU A 212 -17.20 -5.47 4.64
CA GLU A 212 -18.51 -5.78 4.06
C GLU A 212 -18.87 -4.85 2.87
N GLU A 213 -18.47 -3.58 2.92
CA GLU A 213 -18.70 -2.66 1.82
C GLU A 213 -17.75 -2.93 0.63
N LEU A 214 -16.48 -3.23 0.92
CA LEU A 214 -15.50 -3.59 -0.09
C LEU A 214 -15.89 -4.90 -0.80
N ASP A 215 -16.38 -5.90 -0.08
CA ASP A 215 -16.83 -7.17 -0.63
C ASP A 215 -17.90 -6.98 -1.70
N LYS A 216 -18.88 -6.10 -1.45
CA LYS A 216 -19.92 -5.77 -2.43
C LYS A 216 -19.32 -5.12 -3.68
N ALA A 217 -18.32 -4.25 -3.53
CA ALA A 217 -17.64 -3.63 -4.66
C ALA A 217 -16.79 -4.64 -5.46
N LEU A 218 -16.09 -5.56 -4.79
CA LEU A 218 -15.29 -6.63 -5.42
C LEU A 218 -16.11 -7.58 -6.30
N THR A 219 -17.43 -7.71 -6.07
CA THR A 219 -18.30 -8.53 -6.93
C THR A 219 -18.60 -7.87 -8.28
N SER A 220 -18.40 -6.57 -8.41
CA SER A 220 -18.80 -5.77 -9.58
C SER A 220 -17.66 -5.44 -10.53
N VAL A 221 -16.41 -5.77 -10.19
CA VAL A 221 -15.23 -5.48 -11.02
C VAL A 221 -14.92 -6.64 -11.96
N GLN A 222 -14.34 -6.30 -13.11
CA GLN A 222 -13.85 -7.28 -14.07
C GLN A 222 -12.39 -7.61 -13.77
N TRP A 223 -12.04 -8.88 -13.88
CA TRP A 223 -10.70 -9.38 -13.68
C TRP A 223 -10.13 -9.91 -14.98
N ASP A 224 -8.90 -9.49 -15.26
CA ASP A 224 -8.12 -9.96 -16.39
C ASP A 224 -7.05 -10.96 -15.93
N SER A 225 -6.23 -11.44 -16.85
CA SER A 225 -5.06 -12.27 -16.57
C SER A 225 -3.78 -11.46 -16.70
N THR A 226 -2.72 -11.91 -16.02
CA THR A 226 -1.40 -11.25 -16.07
C THR A 226 -0.27 -12.27 -16.08
N ASP A 227 0.86 -11.87 -16.68
CA ASP A 227 2.14 -12.57 -16.55
C ASP A 227 3.02 -11.98 -15.43
N SER A 228 2.62 -10.86 -14.81
CA SER A 228 3.31 -10.29 -13.64
C SER A 228 3.13 -11.19 -12.42
N ILE A 229 4.10 -11.16 -11.53
CA ILE A 229 4.08 -11.94 -10.27
C ILE A 229 3.78 -10.98 -9.12
N LEU A 230 2.68 -11.25 -8.43
CA LEU A 230 2.23 -10.48 -7.27
C LEU A 230 2.27 -11.34 -6.01
N ILE A 231 2.66 -10.73 -4.90
CA ILE A 231 2.71 -11.38 -3.58
C ILE A 231 1.68 -10.71 -2.69
N SER A 232 0.82 -11.52 -2.06
CA SER A 232 -0.27 -11.03 -1.22
C SER A 232 0.22 -10.50 0.13
N ASN A 233 -0.45 -9.47 0.62
CA ASN A 233 -0.24 -8.91 1.97
C ASN A 233 -0.77 -9.82 3.08
N VAL A 234 -1.72 -10.71 2.79
CA VAL A 234 -2.43 -11.50 3.80
C VAL A 234 -1.66 -12.75 4.21
N ASP A 235 -0.99 -13.40 3.26
CA ASP A 235 -0.31 -14.68 3.46
C ASP A 235 1.10 -14.74 2.87
N ALA A 236 1.60 -13.62 2.35
CA ALA A 236 2.93 -13.50 1.74
C ALA A 236 3.19 -14.51 0.60
N ALA A 237 2.14 -15.00 -0.07
CA ALA A 237 2.22 -15.99 -1.14
C ALA A 237 1.91 -15.37 -2.51
N VAL A 238 2.37 -16.05 -3.57
CA VAL A 238 2.04 -15.70 -4.96
C VAL A 238 0.68 -16.29 -5.32
N HIS A 239 -0.19 -15.44 -5.87
CA HIS A 239 -1.52 -15.83 -6.35
C HIS A 239 -1.70 -15.43 -7.81
N VAL A 240 -2.40 -16.26 -8.57
CA VAL A 240 -2.61 -16.07 -10.01
C VAL A 240 -4.08 -16.00 -10.41
N SER A 241 -4.99 -16.49 -9.56
CA SER A 241 -6.42 -16.50 -9.88
C SER A 241 -7.15 -15.27 -9.34
N SER A 242 -8.10 -14.79 -10.11
CA SER A 242 -8.98 -13.69 -9.71
C SER A 242 -9.83 -14.00 -8.48
N ASP A 243 -10.23 -15.27 -8.30
CA ASP A 243 -11.03 -15.67 -7.14
C ASP A 243 -10.21 -15.62 -5.85
N GLU A 244 -8.94 -16.07 -5.89
CA GLU A 244 -8.00 -15.92 -4.76
C GLU A 244 -7.80 -14.45 -4.42
N TRP A 245 -7.53 -13.61 -5.42
CA TRP A 245 -7.33 -12.17 -5.19
C TRP A 245 -8.56 -11.48 -4.61
N ARG A 246 -9.75 -11.88 -5.05
CA ARG A 246 -11.00 -11.33 -4.47
C ARG A 246 -11.12 -11.66 -2.98
N GLU A 247 -10.83 -12.90 -2.59
CA GLU A 247 -10.87 -13.34 -1.18
C GLU A 247 -9.79 -12.63 -0.37
N LEU A 248 -8.56 -12.54 -0.89
CA LEU A 248 -7.44 -11.90 -0.20
C LEU A 248 -7.68 -10.41 0.03
N LEU A 249 -8.16 -9.67 -0.97
CA LEU A 249 -8.49 -8.25 -0.83
C LEU A 249 -9.64 -8.00 0.17
N SER A 250 -10.63 -8.90 0.22
CA SER A 250 -11.66 -8.89 1.24
C SER A 250 -11.04 -8.97 2.63
N ARG A 251 -10.24 -10.01 2.89
CA ARG A 251 -9.61 -10.27 4.18
C ARG A 251 -8.56 -9.24 4.58
N GLN A 252 -7.94 -8.55 3.63
CA GLN A 252 -6.85 -7.61 3.86
C GLN A 252 -7.20 -6.53 4.90
N LEU A 253 -8.46 -6.02 4.90
CA LEU A 253 -8.85 -4.94 5.81
C LEU A 253 -8.88 -5.35 7.29
N THR A 254 -9.07 -6.63 7.56
CA THR A 254 -9.17 -7.19 8.93
C THR A 254 -8.00 -8.10 9.30
N SER A 255 -7.01 -8.24 8.40
CA SER A 255 -5.82 -9.08 8.59
C SER A 255 -4.55 -8.22 8.66
N PRO A 256 -3.49 -8.72 9.30
CA PRO A 256 -2.17 -8.09 9.22
C PRO A 256 -1.66 -7.96 7.78
N VAL A 257 -0.86 -6.94 7.55
CA VAL A 257 -0.05 -6.80 6.34
C VAL A 257 1.29 -7.47 6.58
N GLU A 258 1.52 -8.61 5.95
CA GLU A 258 2.73 -9.44 6.05
C GLU A 258 3.86 -8.94 5.13
N PHE A 259 4.19 -7.64 5.19
CA PHE A 259 5.15 -7.04 4.27
C PHE A 259 6.57 -7.59 4.42
N PHE A 260 6.95 -7.97 5.64
CA PHE A 260 8.24 -8.59 5.93
C PHE A 260 8.38 -9.92 5.18
N GLU A 261 7.45 -10.85 5.39
CA GLU A 261 7.45 -12.16 4.75
C GLU A 261 7.26 -12.06 3.24
N ALA A 262 6.39 -11.15 2.77
CA ALA A 262 6.19 -10.90 1.35
C ALA A 262 7.47 -10.39 0.66
N THR A 263 8.28 -9.57 1.35
CA THR A 263 9.59 -9.13 0.83
C THR A 263 10.60 -10.29 0.80
N LEU A 264 10.59 -11.19 1.79
CA LEU A 264 11.45 -12.37 1.83
C LEU A 264 11.04 -13.44 0.81
N ALA A 265 9.76 -13.51 0.43
CA ALA A 265 9.25 -14.42 -0.60
C ALA A 265 9.72 -14.07 -2.03
N LEU A 266 10.26 -12.86 -2.26
CA LEU A 266 10.86 -12.51 -3.54
C LEU A 266 12.09 -13.39 -3.82
N PRO A 267 12.26 -13.95 -5.04
CA PRO A 267 13.43 -14.74 -5.41
C PRO A 267 14.76 -13.98 -5.19
N GLU A 268 15.83 -14.71 -4.93
CA GLU A 268 17.17 -14.11 -4.79
C GLU A 268 17.64 -13.39 -6.06
N SER A 269 17.15 -13.81 -7.23
CA SER A 269 17.42 -13.15 -8.52
C SER A 269 16.83 -11.74 -8.61
N VAL A 270 15.88 -11.37 -7.76
CA VAL A 270 15.38 -10.01 -7.67
C VAL A 270 16.37 -9.17 -6.86
N THR A 271 17.17 -8.38 -7.56
CA THR A 271 18.28 -7.58 -7.00
C THR A 271 17.99 -6.09 -6.97
N THR A 272 16.92 -5.65 -7.63
CA THR A 272 16.58 -4.23 -7.77
C THR A 272 15.16 -3.95 -7.29
N THR A 273 14.98 -2.90 -6.48
CA THR A 273 13.67 -2.37 -6.11
C THR A 273 13.45 -0.98 -6.71
N ILE A 274 12.25 -0.70 -7.17
CA ILE A 274 11.81 0.63 -7.59
C ILE A 274 10.50 0.94 -6.88
N GLU A 275 10.51 1.91 -5.97
CA GLU A 275 9.30 2.31 -5.24
C GLU A 275 8.54 3.36 -6.04
N MET A 276 7.26 3.10 -6.28
CA MET A 276 6.38 4.04 -6.95
C MET A 276 6.06 5.23 -6.04
N PRO A 277 5.75 6.42 -6.61
CA PRO A 277 5.39 7.59 -5.78
C PRO A 277 4.06 7.39 -5.04
N PRO A 278 3.91 8.02 -3.86
CA PRO A 278 4.89 8.79 -3.10
C PRO A 278 5.90 7.86 -2.39
N SER A 279 7.16 7.94 -2.81
CA SER A 279 8.19 6.96 -2.49
C SER A 279 8.99 7.26 -1.21
N GLY A 280 9.79 6.28 -0.76
CA GLY A 280 10.78 6.40 0.32
C GLY A 280 10.48 5.54 1.56
N VAL A 281 9.21 5.23 1.84
CA VAL A 281 8.82 4.43 3.02
C VAL A 281 9.17 2.96 2.82
N LEU A 282 8.74 2.35 1.71
CA LEU A 282 8.99 0.93 1.46
C LEU A 282 10.46 0.65 1.17
N THR A 283 11.15 1.53 0.47
CA THR A 283 12.61 1.47 0.31
C THR A 283 13.32 1.49 1.66
N GLY A 284 12.85 2.31 2.61
CA GLY A 284 13.36 2.32 3.97
C GLY A 284 13.09 1.03 4.74
N LEU A 285 11.99 0.31 4.47
CA LEU A 285 11.68 -0.99 5.03
C LEU A 285 12.52 -2.09 4.40
N THR A 286 12.53 -2.19 3.08
CA THR A 286 13.23 -3.25 2.35
C THR A 286 14.74 -3.27 2.62
N LYS A 287 15.37 -2.10 2.81
CA LYS A 287 16.78 -1.98 3.25
C LYS A 287 17.08 -2.72 4.56
N ARG A 288 16.10 -2.86 5.44
CA ARG A 288 16.25 -3.53 6.75
C ARG A 288 15.84 -5.00 6.70
N ILE A 289 15.09 -5.41 5.68
CA ILE A 289 14.59 -6.78 5.53
C ILE A 289 15.63 -7.64 4.82
N ARG A 290 16.08 -7.23 3.64
CA ARG A 290 17.13 -7.92 2.88
C ARG A 290 17.93 -6.93 2.05
N PRO A 291 19.21 -7.20 1.79
CA PRO A 291 20.01 -6.36 0.91
C PRO A 291 19.57 -6.55 -0.55
N PHE A 292 19.21 -5.45 -1.22
CA PHE A 292 19.08 -5.38 -2.67
C PHE A 292 20.31 -4.63 -3.23
N GLU A 293 20.79 -5.00 -4.40
CA GLU A 293 21.95 -4.35 -5.01
C GLU A 293 21.66 -2.90 -5.38
N ARG A 294 20.44 -2.65 -5.88
CA ARG A 294 19.97 -1.33 -6.28
C ARG A 294 18.59 -1.06 -5.71
N GLN A 295 18.39 0.14 -5.20
CA GLN A 295 17.11 0.55 -4.63
C GLN A 295 16.83 2.00 -5.03
N PHE A 296 15.75 2.20 -5.77
CA PHE A 296 15.32 3.49 -6.26
C PHE A 296 14.00 3.90 -5.57
N ALA A 297 13.96 5.14 -5.15
CA ALA A 297 12.78 5.78 -4.58
C ALA A 297 12.63 7.18 -5.20
N PRO A 298 12.22 7.27 -6.48
CA PRO A 298 12.14 8.54 -7.19
C PRO A 298 11.12 9.46 -6.50
N ALA A 299 11.54 10.66 -6.14
CA ALA A 299 10.69 11.68 -5.54
C ALA A 299 10.01 12.55 -6.61
N THR A 300 10.57 12.60 -7.80
CA THR A 300 10.11 13.39 -8.95
C THR A 300 10.09 12.56 -10.23
N LEU A 301 9.40 13.05 -11.25
CA LEU A 301 9.45 12.47 -12.58
C LEU A 301 10.91 12.46 -13.13
N ALA A 302 11.66 13.51 -12.88
CA ALA A 302 13.07 13.58 -13.31
C ALA A 302 13.96 12.52 -12.65
N ASP A 303 13.71 12.19 -11.35
CA ASP A 303 14.43 11.11 -10.68
C ASP A 303 14.07 9.75 -11.31
N LEU A 304 12.79 9.53 -11.63
CA LEU A 304 12.35 8.31 -12.30
C LEU A 304 12.96 8.23 -13.70
N GLU A 305 13.02 9.34 -14.40
CA GLU A 305 13.68 9.46 -15.71
C GLU A 305 15.18 9.16 -15.67
N GLY A 306 15.84 9.39 -14.56
CA GLY A 306 17.25 9.12 -14.34
C GLY A 306 17.57 7.66 -13.98
N ILE A 307 16.59 6.76 -13.86
CA ILE A 307 16.83 5.35 -13.52
C ILE A 307 17.47 4.62 -14.71
N GLU A 308 18.67 4.10 -14.48
CA GLU A 308 19.41 3.22 -15.41
C GLU A 308 19.55 1.83 -14.79
N LEU A 309 19.16 0.75 -15.53
CA LEU A 309 19.18 -0.64 -15.09
C LEU A 309 20.10 -1.52 -15.94
#